data_44789d7709affff8fb0d96da117a3c66
#
_entry.id   44789d7709affff8fb0d96da117a3c66
#
_cell.length_a   1.000
_cell.length_b   1.000
_cell.length_c   1.000
_cell.angle_alpha   90.00
_cell.angle_beta   90.00
_cell.angle_gamma   90.00
#
_symmetry.space_group_name_H-M   'P 1'
#
loop_
_entity.id
_entity.type
_entity.pdbx_description
1 polymer ?
#
loop_
_entity_poly.entity_id
_entity_poly.type
_entity_poly.pdbx_seq_one_letter_code
_entity_poly.pdbx_strand_id
1 'polypeptide(L)'
;MIEQPPAFDIHNIKDIINLLNDCRFPPIIERINNECLYWDKVKHLEIPKGITHEKLWKLIKLRRSFISIPFVFQEYKFHYYITNATQERLHYFDMNFGGTLGANSPIPAEDKHRYLVSSLMEEAIASSQMEGASTTRKKAKDMLRKGTKPRNKSEQMILNNYNTIQHIAKNREWELTPERLLTIHRLMTQNTLDNSEDEGRFRTNDDIYVVDNLSGEVVHFPVPYTEIPELILLLCRLFNEKGSENFVHPIIKGTFIHFLLAYIHPFCDGNGRTARALLYWYMLREGYWITEYLSISRIIYHKKRQYEKAFLYTENDGNDLTYFISFNLHVMSEAYESLKLYIKNK
;
A
#
# COMPACT_ATOMS: atom_id res chain seq x y z
N MET A 1 -8.65 -0.85 -19.34
CA MET A 1 -9.46 -1.61 -18.35
C MET A 1 -8.78 -2.93 -18.02
N ILE A 2 -8.76 -3.35 -16.75
CA ILE A 2 -8.30 -4.69 -16.35
C ILE A 2 -9.41 -5.68 -16.65
N GLU A 3 -9.05 -6.83 -17.24
CA GLU A 3 -10.01 -7.87 -17.53
C GLU A 3 -10.59 -8.47 -16.24
N GLN A 4 -11.90 -8.59 -16.17
CA GLN A 4 -12.59 -9.21 -15.04
C GLN A 4 -12.33 -10.71 -15.03
N PRO A 5 -12.05 -11.30 -13.84
CA PRO A 5 -11.90 -12.75 -13.74
C PRO A 5 -13.23 -13.46 -13.96
N PRO A 6 -13.20 -14.75 -14.34
CA PRO A 6 -14.40 -15.57 -14.39
C PRO A 6 -15.13 -15.56 -13.04
N ALA A 7 -16.44 -15.39 -13.07
CA ALA A 7 -17.26 -15.39 -11.86
C ALA A 7 -17.10 -16.72 -11.10
N PHE A 8 -16.95 -16.61 -9.79
CA PHE A 8 -16.90 -17.74 -8.87
C PHE A 8 -18.07 -17.69 -7.90
N ASP A 9 -18.87 -18.76 -7.90
CA ASP A 9 -19.96 -18.99 -6.96
C ASP A 9 -19.70 -20.30 -6.21
N ILE A 10 -19.54 -20.22 -4.89
CA ILE A 10 -19.28 -21.37 -4.03
C ILE A 10 -20.46 -22.37 -4.01
N HIS A 11 -21.68 -21.91 -4.35
CA HIS A 11 -22.86 -22.78 -4.43
C HIS A 11 -22.93 -23.56 -5.76
N ASN A 12 -22.10 -23.20 -6.75
CA ASN A 12 -22.06 -23.81 -8.06
C ASN A 12 -20.67 -24.39 -8.39
N ILE A 13 -20.24 -25.39 -7.59
CA ILE A 13 -18.90 -26.00 -7.68
C ILE A 13 -18.91 -27.43 -8.21
N LYS A 14 -20.06 -27.94 -8.67
CA LYS A 14 -20.20 -29.35 -9.10
C LYS A 14 -19.22 -29.76 -10.19
N ASP A 15 -18.87 -28.83 -11.08
CA ASP A 15 -17.96 -29.07 -12.22
C ASP A 15 -16.47 -29.07 -11.84
N ILE A 16 -16.14 -28.62 -10.62
CA ILE A 16 -14.73 -28.48 -10.16
C ILE A 16 -14.45 -29.26 -8.88
N ILE A 17 -15.46 -29.71 -8.13
CA ILE A 17 -15.27 -30.39 -6.84
C ILE A 17 -14.41 -31.65 -6.96
N ASN A 18 -14.59 -32.41 -8.04
CA ASN A 18 -13.84 -33.64 -8.30
C ASN A 18 -12.35 -33.35 -8.58
N LEU A 19 -12.00 -32.11 -8.95
CA LEU A 19 -10.62 -31.69 -9.22
C LEU A 19 -9.84 -31.36 -7.94
N LEU A 20 -10.51 -31.24 -6.79
CA LEU A 20 -9.84 -30.94 -5.51
C LEU A 20 -8.78 -31.98 -5.13
N ASN A 21 -9.05 -33.24 -5.44
CA ASN A 21 -8.18 -34.38 -5.11
C ASN A 21 -7.22 -34.75 -6.25
N ASP A 22 -7.23 -34.04 -7.37
CA ASP A 22 -6.35 -34.32 -8.49
C ASP A 22 -4.95 -33.76 -8.22
N CYS A 23 -3.98 -34.64 -8.08
CA CYS A 23 -2.59 -34.34 -7.73
C CYS A 23 -1.85 -33.43 -8.74
N ARG A 24 -2.39 -33.22 -9.92
CA ARG A 24 -1.79 -32.34 -10.95
C ARG A 24 -1.93 -30.87 -10.63
N PHE A 25 -2.96 -30.47 -9.84
CA PHE A 25 -3.29 -29.06 -9.61
C PHE A 25 -2.59 -28.42 -8.41
N PRO A 26 -2.30 -29.12 -7.28
CA PRO A 26 -1.65 -28.47 -6.13
C PRO A 26 -0.39 -27.66 -6.47
N PRO A 27 0.58 -28.17 -7.26
CA PRO A 27 1.80 -27.43 -7.54
C PRO A 27 1.57 -26.13 -8.32
N ILE A 28 0.68 -26.15 -9.32
CA ILE A 28 0.37 -24.95 -10.10
C ILE A 28 -0.43 -23.93 -9.28
N ILE A 29 -1.36 -24.39 -8.43
CA ILE A 29 -2.15 -23.51 -7.57
C ILE A 29 -1.25 -22.87 -6.50
N GLU A 30 -0.35 -23.64 -5.90
CA GLU A 30 0.61 -23.13 -4.94
C GLU A 30 1.51 -22.06 -5.56
N ARG A 31 2.02 -22.30 -6.75
CA ARG A 31 2.78 -21.29 -7.51
C ARG A 31 1.96 -20.04 -7.75
N ILE A 32 0.72 -20.15 -8.26
CA ILE A 32 -0.17 -19.03 -8.53
C ILE A 32 -0.45 -18.22 -7.25
N ASN A 33 -0.65 -18.90 -6.12
CA ASN A 33 -0.90 -18.26 -4.83
C ASN A 33 0.36 -17.56 -4.29
N ASN A 34 1.53 -18.19 -4.35
CA ASN A 34 2.80 -17.61 -3.87
C ASN A 34 3.25 -16.42 -4.71
N GLU A 35 3.03 -16.47 -6.04
CA GLU A 35 3.31 -15.36 -6.96
C GLU A 35 2.16 -14.32 -6.97
N CYS A 36 1.04 -14.62 -6.30
CA CYS A 36 -0.17 -13.79 -6.24
C CYS A 36 -0.67 -13.38 -7.62
N LEU A 37 -0.76 -14.35 -8.54
CA LEU A 37 -1.15 -14.09 -9.92
C LEU A 37 -2.65 -13.82 -10.02
N TYR A 38 -2.98 -12.73 -10.72
CA TYR A 38 -4.34 -12.41 -11.10
C TYR A 38 -4.73 -13.07 -12.44
N TRP A 39 -6.02 -13.06 -12.76
CA TRP A 39 -6.58 -13.67 -13.95
C TRP A 39 -5.87 -13.30 -15.26
N ASP A 40 -5.46 -12.04 -15.42
CA ASP A 40 -4.75 -11.54 -16.62
C ASP A 40 -3.41 -12.28 -16.88
N LYS A 41 -2.88 -12.98 -15.87
CA LYS A 41 -1.68 -13.83 -15.98
C LYS A 41 -2.05 -15.31 -16.01
N VAL A 42 -2.99 -15.72 -15.16
CA VAL A 42 -3.39 -17.15 -15.03
C VAL A 42 -3.91 -17.69 -16.35
N LYS A 43 -4.67 -16.93 -17.13
CA LYS A 43 -5.22 -17.34 -18.43
C LYS A 43 -4.18 -17.62 -19.53
N HIS A 44 -2.92 -17.26 -19.31
CA HIS A 44 -1.81 -17.48 -20.25
C HIS A 44 -0.81 -18.53 -19.76
N LEU A 45 -1.02 -19.13 -18.59
CA LEU A 45 -0.15 -20.18 -18.07
C LEU A 45 -0.32 -21.48 -18.86
N GLU A 46 0.74 -22.26 -18.95
CA GLU A 46 0.61 -23.66 -19.35
C GLU A 46 -0.09 -24.44 -18.23
N ILE A 47 -1.16 -25.14 -18.57
CA ILE A 47 -2.01 -25.86 -17.63
C ILE A 47 -2.12 -27.34 -17.99
N PRO A 48 -2.40 -28.24 -17.02
CA PRO A 48 -2.61 -29.65 -17.27
C PRO A 48 -3.71 -29.90 -18.31
N LYS A 49 -3.51 -30.92 -19.15
CA LYS A 49 -4.53 -31.31 -20.13
C LYS A 49 -5.85 -31.73 -19.47
N GLY A 50 -6.96 -31.40 -20.11
CA GLY A 50 -8.30 -31.76 -19.67
C GLY A 50 -8.98 -30.74 -18.74
N ILE A 51 -8.37 -29.58 -18.53
CA ILE A 51 -8.99 -28.46 -17.82
C ILE A 51 -8.89 -27.17 -18.66
N THR A 52 -9.85 -26.27 -18.52
CA THR A 52 -9.77 -24.91 -19.06
C THR A 52 -9.20 -23.95 -18.01
N HIS A 53 -8.66 -22.81 -18.45
CA HIS A 53 -8.18 -21.77 -17.54
C HIS A 53 -9.28 -21.25 -16.61
N GLU A 54 -10.52 -21.14 -17.08
CA GLU A 54 -11.67 -20.74 -16.28
C GLU A 54 -11.96 -21.75 -15.16
N LYS A 55 -11.92 -23.06 -15.46
CA LYS A 55 -12.08 -24.10 -14.43
C LYS A 55 -10.92 -24.09 -13.45
N LEU A 56 -9.69 -23.89 -13.92
CA LEU A 56 -8.54 -23.72 -13.04
C LEU A 56 -8.73 -22.50 -12.11
N TRP A 57 -9.19 -21.36 -12.65
CA TRP A 57 -9.47 -20.19 -11.84
C TRP A 57 -10.52 -20.47 -10.77
N LYS A 58 -11.63 -21.07 -11.11
CA LYS A 58 -12.66 -21.48 -10.14
C LYS A 58 -12.10 -22.43 -9.07
N LEU A 59 -11.24 -23.38 -9.45
CA LEU A 59 -10.57 -24.28 -8.51
C LEU A 59 -9.62 -23.53 -7.56
N ILE A 60 -8.89 -22.53 -8.06
CA ILE A 60 -8.07 -21.64 -7.25
C ILE A 60 -8.93 -20.89 -6.24
N LYS A 61 -10.03 -20.26 -6.69
CA LYS A 61 -10.95 -19.52 -5.80
C LYS A 61 -11.57 -20.43 -4.75
N LEU A 62 -11.97 -21.64 -5.12
CA LEU A 62 -12.48 -22.63 -4.17
C LEU A 62 -11.44 -22.98 -3.11
N ARG A 63 -10.17 -23.22 -3.48
CA ARG A 63 -9.11 -23.50 -2.50
C ARG A 63 -8.79 -22.29 -1.63
N ARG A 64 -8.76 -21.09 -2.21
CA ARG A 64 -8.57 -19.83 -1.45
C ARG A 64 -9.67 -19.62 -0.44
N SER A 65 -10.94 -19.96 -0.75
CA SER A 65 -12.06 -19.77 0.18
C SER A 65 -11.92 -20.57 1.49
N PHE A 66 -11.19 -21.71 1.48
CA PHE A 66 -10.93 -22.49 2.69
C PHE A 66 -9.86 -21.90 3.62
N ILE A 67 -8.99 -21.04 3.10
CA ILE A 67 -7.88 -20.44 3.85
C ILE A 67 -8.04 -18.92 3.98
N SER A 68 -9.14 -18.39 3.47
CA SER A 68 -9.43 -16.96 3.45
C SER A 68 -9.80 -16.47 4.84
N ILE A 69 -9.18 -15.37 5.24
CA ILE A 69 -9.44 -14.67 6.49
C ILE A 69 -10.32 -13.47 6.16
N PRO A 70 -11.55 -13.39 6.70
CA PRO A 70 -12.43 -12.25 6.46
C PRO A 70 -11.90 -11.02 7.19
N PHE A 71 -12.02 -9.88 6.54
CA PHE A 71 -11.78 -8.57 7.13
C PHE A 71 -12.97 -7.67 6.80
N VAL A 72 -13.74 -7.29 7.80
CA VAL A 72 -14.95 -6.48 7.66
C VAL A 72 -14.65 -5.07 8.13
N PHE A 73 -14.91 -4.10 7.29
CA PHE A 73 -14.74 -2.68 7.58
C PHE A 73 -16.09 -1.98 7.35
N GLN A 74 -16.87 -1.84 8.40
CA GLN A 74 -18.29 -1.49 8.37
C GLN A 74 -19.11 -2.48 7.50
N GLU A 75 -19.72 -2.03 6.42
CA GLU A 75 -20.46 -2.87 5.46
C GLU A 75 -19.55 -3.44 4.35
N TYR A 76 -18.34 -2.91 4.21
CA TYR A 76 -17.38 -3.32 3.20
C TYR A 76 -16.70 -4.62 3.61
N LYS A 77 -16.90 -5.66 2.82
CA LYS A 77 -16.36 -7.00 3.06
C LYS A 77 -15.11 -7.19 2.24
N PHE A 78 -14.01 -7.38 2.92
CA PHE A 78 -12.71 -7.74 2.36
C PHE A 78 -12.31 -9.12 2.85
N HIS A 79 -11.33 -9.71 2.20
CA HIS A 79 -10.69 -10.93 2.66
C HIS A 79 -9.24 -10.95 2.20
N TYR A 80 -8.46 -11.80 2.83
CA TYR A 80 -7.08 -12.06 2.45
C TYR A 80 -6.68 -13.47 2.88
N TYR A 81 -5.60 -13.98 2.34
CA TYR A 81 -4.99 -15.23 2.78
C TYR A 81 -3.48 -15.07 2.87
N ILE A 82 -2.84 -15.92 3.69
CA ILE A 82 -1.42 -15.86 3.95
C ILE A 82 -0.78 -17.10 3.30
N THR A 83 0.10 -16.87 2.33
CA THR A 83 0.86 -17.92 1.66
C THR A 83 2.16 -18.20 2.41
N ASN A 84 2.83 -19.33 2.09
CA ASN A 84 4.17 -19.61 2.61
C ASN A 84 5.15 -18.48 2.27
N ALA A 85 5.11 -17.96 1.04
CA ALA A 85 5.94 -16.83 0.62
C ALA A 85 5.64 -15.54 1.41
N THR A 86 4.38 -15.31 1.79
CA THR A 86 3.99 -14.19 2.65
C THR A 86 4.58 -14.37 4.05
N GLN A 87 4.44 -15.55 4.66
CA GLN A 87 4.98 -15.83 6.01
C GLN A 87 6.50 -15.68 6.06
N GLU A 88 7.22 -16.22 5.07
CA GLU A 88 8.67 -16.09 4.96
C GLU A 88 9.11 -14.63 4.91
N ARG A 89 8.43 -13.79 4.10
CA ARG A 89 8.73 -12.36 4.01
C ARG A 89 8.42 -11.61 5.30
N LEU A 90 7.31 -11.91 5.96
CA LEU A 90 6.97 -11.29 7.24
C LEU A 90 8.00 -11.62 8.31
N HIS A 91 8.38 -12.89 8.43
CA HIS A 91 9.47 -13.31 9.31
C HIS A 91 10.78 -12.56 8.99
N TYR A 92 11.14 -12.48 7.70
CA TYR A 92 12.33 -11.74 7.27
C TYR A 92 12.28 -10.26 7.70
N PHE A 93 11.11 -9.61 7.59
CA PHE A 93 10.96 -8.23 8.01
C PHE A 93 11.02 -8.06 9.52
N ASP A 94 10.42 -8.94 10.30
CA ASP A 94 10.51 -8.90 11.77
C ASP A 94 11.96 -9.00 12.24
N MET A 95 12.75 -9.84 11.60
CA MET A 95 14.16 -10.02 11.92
C MET A 95 15.06 -8.86 11.49
N ASN A 96 14.64 -8.07 10.50
CA ASN A 96 15.50 -7.05 9.88
C ASN A 96 14.98 -5.61 10.00
N PHE A 97 13.67 -5.39 10.15
CA PHE A 97 13.07 -4.04 10.18
C PHE A 97 12.71 -3.58 11.58
N GLY A 98 12.43 -4.52 12.49
CA GLY A 98 12.09 -4.28 13.87
C GLY A 98 13.24 -4.61 14.84
N GLY A 99 12.89 -4.70 16.12
CA GLY A 99 13.79 -5.11 17.18
C GLY A 99 14.52 -3.98 17.91
N THR A 100 15.29 -4.35 18.94
CA THR A 100 16.03 -3.39 19.76
C THR A 100 17.10 -2.69 18.96
N LEU A 101 17.03 -1.38 18.93
CA LEU A 101 18.01 -0.48 18.35
C LEU A 101 19.43 -0.85 18.76
N GLY A 102 20.24 -1.35 17.84
CA GLY A 102 21.68 -1.30 18.00
C GLY A 102 22.45 -2.59 17.78
N ALA A 103 21.93 -3.77 18.06
CA ALA A 103 22.76 -4.98 17.97
C ALA A 103 23.09 -5.42 16.53
N ASN A 104 22.19 -5.13 15.56
CA ASN A 104 22.36 -5.56 14.16
C ASN A 104 21.95 -4.50 13.14
N SER A 105 22.06 -3.19 13.45
CA SER A 105 21.78 -2.16 12.46
C SER A 105 22.76 -2.26 11.30
N PRO A 106 22.31 -2.43 10.05
CA PRO A 106 23.21 -2.41 8.89
C PRO A 106 23.80 -1.02 8.64
N ILE A 107 23.31 0.00 9.35
CA ILE A 107 23.71 1.41 9.14
C ILE A 107 24.74 1.79 10.20
N PRO A 108 25.97 2.20 9.81
CA PRO A 108 26.98 2.72 10.74
C PRO A 108 26.43 3.90 11.56
N ALA A 109 26.77 3.95 12.85
CA ALA A 109 26.25 4.95 13.79
C ALA A 109 26.55 6.39 13.33
N GLU A 110 27.74 6.62 12.82
CA GLU A 110 28.22 7.90 12.28
C GLU A 110 27.47 8.38 11.04
N ASP A 111 26.91 7.45 10.29
CA ASP A 111 26.23 7.74 9.04
C ASP A 111 24.68 7.82 9.17
N LYS A 112 24.12 7.39 10.30
CA LYS A 112 22.65 7.30 10.51
C LYS A 112 21.91 8.57 10.10
N HIS A 113 22.36 9.73 10.56
CA HIS A 113 21.72 11.01 10.23
C HIS A 113 21.72 11.30 8.71
N ARG A 114 22.84 11.04 8.04
CA ARG A 114 22.97 11.28 6.60
C ARG A 114 22.06 10.35 5.79
N TYR A 115 21.98 9.07 6.18
CA TYR A 115 21.09 8.10 5.53
C TYR A 115 19.61 8.48 5.75
N LEU A 116 19.26 8.83 7.00
CA LEU A 116 17.91 9.26 7.35
C LEU A 116 17.45 10.45 6.48
N VAL A 117 18.23 11.54 6.48
CA VAL A 117 17.88 12.74 5.67
C VAL A 117 17.78 12.39 4.18
N SER A 118 18.69 11.56 3.66
CA SER A 118 18.66 11.15 2.26
C SER A 118 17.41 10.32 1.93
N SER A 119 17.02 9.40 2.81
CA SER A 119 15.86 8.54 2.63
C SER A 119 14.55 9.34 2.67
N LEU A 120 14.41 10.22 3.66
CA LEU A 120 13.22 11.08 3.77
C LEU A 120 13.04 11.99 2.55
N MET A 121 14.15 12.51 2.01
CA MET A 121 14.10 13.28 0.76
C MET A 121 13.63 12.44 -0.42
N GLU A 122 14.17 11.22 -0.59
CA GLU A 122 13.76 10.30 -1.67
C GLU A 122 12.28 9.93 -1.55
N GLU A 123 11.82 9.63 -0.34
CA GLU A 123 10.42 9.29 -0.06
C GLU A 123 9.49 10.43 -0.47
N ALA A 124 9.80 11.65 -0.01
CA ALA A 124 9.00 12.83 -0.30
C ALA A 124 8.96 13.18 -1.79
N ILE A 125 10.12 13.07 -2.47
CA ILE A 125 10.23 13.34 -3.91
C ILE A 125 9.40 12.33 -4.70
N ALA A 126 9.63 11.04 -4.48
CA ALA A 126 8.98 9.99 -5.24
C ALA A 126 7.46 9.96 -5.00
N SER A 127 7.03 10.07 -3.74
CA SER A 127 5.61 10.14 -3.39
C SER A 127 4.90 11.33 -4.05
N SER A 128 5.56 12.48 -4.15
CA SER A 128 4.98 13.66 -4.84
C SER A 128 5.00 13.51 -6.37
N GLN A 129 6.04 12.88 -6.94
CA GLN A 129 6.12 12.61 -8.38
C GLN A 129 5.05 11.63 -8.85
N MET A 130 4.63 10.68 -8.01
CA MET A 130 3.50 9.80 -8.29
C MET A 130 2.20 10.58 -8.51
N GLU A 131 2.04 11.69 -7.80
CA GLU A 131 0.88 12.58 -7.87
C GLU A 131 1.10 13.78 -8.83
N GLY A 132 2.05 13.67 -9.75
CA GLY A 132 2.24 14.62 -10.84
C GLY A 132 3.23 15.75 -10.58
N ALA A 133 3.98 15.76 -9.47
CA ALA A 133 5.07 16.72 -9.31
C ALA A 133 6.15 16.50 -10.38
N SER A 134 6.42 17.51 -11.20
CA SER A 134 7.29 17.43 -12.39
C SER A 134 8.74 17.84 -12.14
N THR A 135 9.11 18.23 -10.91
CA THR A 135 10.47 18.63 -10.56
C THR A 135 11.44 17.45 -10.63
N THR A 136 12.60 17.65 -11.27
CA THR A 136 13.62 16.60 -11.34
C THR A 136 14.17 16.27 -9.95
N ARG A 137 14.50 14.98 -9.73
CA ARG A 137 15.06 14.48 -8.46
C ARG A 137 16.27 15.31 -7.97
N LYS A 138 17.19 15.72 -8.89
CA LYS A 138 18.36 16.54 -8.55
C LYS A 138 17.94 17.90 -8.00
N LYS A 139 17.07 18.62 -8.71
CA LYS A 139 16.57 19.96 -8.28
C LYS A 139 15.85 19.87 -6.94
N ALA A 140 14.98 18.86 -6.78
CA ALA A 140 14.25 18.65 -5.54
C ALA A 140 15.19 18.40 -4.34
N LYS A 141 16.18 17.53 -4.50
CA LYS A 141 17.21 17.30 -3.46
C LYS A 141 18.01 18.57 -3.12
N ASP A 142 18.41 19.32 -4.12
CA ASP A 142 19.16 20.57 -3.90
C ASP A 142 18.29 21.60 -3.15
N MET A 143 17.00 21.72 -3.50
CA MET A 143 16.03 22.56 -2.80
C MET A 143 15.90 22.17 -1.32
N LEU A 144 15.65 20.90 -1.04
CA LEU A 144 15.48 20.40 0.33
C LEU A 144 16.75 20.53 1.17
N ARG A 145 17.93 20.24 0.60
CA ARG A 145 19.23 20.38 1.30
C ARG A 145 19.59 21.81 1.64
N LYS A 146 19.30 22.73 0.73
CA LYS A 146 19.63 24.16 0.90
C LYS A 146 18.54 24.93 1.67
N GLY A 147 17.39 24.30 1.94
CA GLY A 147 16.24 24.96 2.56
C GLY A 147 15.70 26.13 1.72
N THR A 148 15.84 26.06 0.39
CA THR A 148 15.35 27.13 -0.48
C THR A 148 13.85 27.08 -0.63
N LYS A 149 13.20 28.25 -0.74
CA LYS A 149 11.76 28.35 -0.95
C LYS A 149 11.36 27.69 -2.26
N PRO A 150 10.22 26.94 -2.29
CA PRO A 150 9.69 26.36 -3.51
C PRO A 150 9.28 27.46 -4.50
N ARG A 151 9.52 27.21 -5.80
CA ARG A 151 9.28 28.17 -6.88
C ARG A 151 7.98 27.92 -7.64
N ASN A 152 7.41 26.73 -7.46
CA ASN A 152 6.20 26.30 -8.16
C ASN A 152 5.45 25.24 -7.33
N LYS A 153 4.24 24.86 -7.78
CA LYS A 153 3.36 23.86 -7.15
C LYS A 153 4.08 22.51 -6.93
N SER A 154 4.85 22.03 -7.91
CA SER A 154 5.58 20.74 -7.81
C SER A 154 6.64 20.75 -6.70
N GLU A 155 7.43 21.83 -6.61
CA GLU A 155 8.42 22.00 -5.54
C GLU A 155 7.74 22.15 -4.17
N GLN A 156 6.60 22.84 -4.11
CA GLN A 156 5.80 22.98 -2.89
C GLN A 156 5.25 21.62 -2.43
N MET A 157 4.72 20.79 -3.34
CA MET A 157 4.26 19.43 -3.03
C MET A 157 5.36 18.58 -2.39
N ILE A 158 6.58 18.66 -2.93
CA ILE A 158 7.74 17.92 -2.41
C ILE A 158 8.15 18.42 -1.03
N LEU A 159 8.20 19.75 -0.83
CA LEU A 159 8.52 20.33 0.47
C LEU A 159 7.49 19.96 1.53
N ASN A 160 6.21 20.05 1.18
CA ASN A 160 5.10 19.67 2.06
C ASN A 160 5.22 18.22 2.50
N ASN A 161 5.44 17.31 1.55
CA ASN A 161 5.58 15.90 1.84
C ASN A 161 6.78 15.63 2.76
N TYR A 162 7.93 16.26 2.49
CA TYR A 162 9.12 16.16 3.33
C TYR A 162 8.85 16.63 4.77
N ASN A 163 8.21 17.79 4.93
CA ASN A 163 7.85 18.32 6.24
C ASN A 163 6.82 17.45 6.97
N THR A 164 5.87 16.89 6.23
CA THR A 164 4.84 15.98 6.78
C THR A 164 5.48 14.69 7.31
N ILE A 165 6.39 14.08 6.55
CA ILE A 165 7.09 12.86 6.99
C ILE A 165 7.95 13.15 8.23
N GLN A 166 8.65 14.29 8.28
CA GLN A 166 9.40 14.70 9.46
C GLN A 166 8.49 14.94 10.68
N HIS A 167 7.31 15.56 10.46
CA HIS A 167 6.32 15.76 11.52
C HIS A 167 5.84 14.40 12.08
N ILE A 168 5.54 13.45 11.22
CA ILE A 168 5.15 12.09 11.58
C ILE A 168 6.27 11.39 12.38
N ALA A 169 7.51 11.42 11.89
CA ALA A 169 8.64 10.75 12.55
C ALA A 169 8.89 11.28 13.97
N LYS A 170 8.73 12.59 14.18
CA LYS A 170 8.85 13.23 15.48
C LYS A 170 7.71 12.87 16.45
N ASN A 171 6.53 12.56 15.93
CA ASN A 171 5.31 12.33 16.69
C ASN A 171 4.78 10.90 16.48
N ARG A 172 5.64 9.96 16.14
CA ARG A 172 5.26 8.58 15.77
C ARG A 172 4.44 7.84 16.82
N GLU A 173 4.62 8.15 18.11
CA GLU A 173 3.91 7.52 19.22
C GLU A 173 2.47 8.04 19.41
N TRP A 174 2.08 9.09 18.67
CA TRP A 174 0.74 9.63 18.78
C TRP A 174 -0.30 8.65 18.26
N GLU A 175 -1.49 8.70 18.84
CA GLU A 175 -2.67 8.04 18.30
C GLU A 175 -3.17 8.76 17.06
N LEU A 176 -3.67 8.03 16.09
CA LEU A 176 -4.38 8.60 14.95
C LEU A 176 -5.78 9.02 15.40
N THR A 177 -6.13 10.28 15.17
CA THR A 177 -7.48 10.82 15.32
C THR A 177 -7.91 11.51 14.02
N PRO A 178 -9.22 11.72 13.80
CA PRO A 178 -9.67 12.48 12.62
C PRO A 178 -8.99 13.85 12.50
N GLU A 179 -8.82 14.59 13.59
CA GLU A 179 -8.19 15.90 13.60
C GLU A 179 -6.70 15.83 13.23
N ARG A 180 -6.01 14.79 13.68
CA ARG A 180 -4.61 14.56 13.31
C ARG A 180 -4.47 14.15 11.85
N LEU A 181 -5.41 13.33 11.34
CA LEU A 181 -5.45 13.01 9.92
C LEU A 181 -5.66 14.27 9.08
N LEU A 182 -6.59 15.13 9.46
CA LEU A 182 -6.82 16.43 8.80
C LEU A 182 -5.58 17.34 8.89
N THR A 183 -4.86 17.32 10.01
CA THR A 183 -3.60 18.05 10.17
C THR A 183 -2.52 17.54 9.22
N ILE A 184 -2.36 16.21 9.11
CA ILE A 184 -1.41 15.58 8.16
C ILE A 184 -1.78 15.96 6.74
N HIS A 185 -3.06 15.85 6.38
CA HIS A 185 -3.52 16.24 5.05
C HIS A 185 -3.26 17.73 4.76
N ARG A 186 -3.52 18.62 5.70
CA ARG A 186 -3.22 20.06 5.56
C ARG A 186 -1.74 20.29 5.32
N LEU A 187 -0.85 19.70 6.12
CA LEU A 187 0.59 19.80 5.92
C LEU A 187 1.01 19.28 4.53
N MET A 188 0.38 18.20 4.07
CA MET A 188 0.66 17.58 2.78
C MET A 188 0.22 18.42 1.59
N THR A 189 -0.87 19.20 1.74
CA THR A 189 -1.53 19.90 0.64
C THR A 189 -1.40 21.41 0.67
N GLN A 190 -0.83 21.99 1.73
CA GLN A 190 -0.70 23.44 1.91
C GLN A 190 -0.16 24.14 0.67
N ASN A 191 -0.90 25.15 0.17
CA ASN A 191 -0.57 25.93 -1.02
C ASN A 191 -0.40 25.10 -2.31
N THR A 192 -1.06 23.95 -2.40
CA THR A 192 -0.98 23.07 -3.59
C THR A 192 -2.34 22.68 -4.16
N LEU A 193 -3.43 22.96 -3.46
CA LEU A 193 -4.79 22.74 -3.96
C LEU A 193 -5.28 23.95 -4.74
N ASP A 194 -6.18 23.74 -5.68
CA ASP A 194 -6.79 24.81 -6.46
C ASP A 194 -7.76 25.63 -5.59
N ASN A 195 -8.45 24.95 -4.65
CA ASN A 195 -9.22 25.58 -3.60
C ASN A 195 -8.53 25.35 -2.24
N SER A 196 -8.05 26.42 -1.62
CA SER A 196 -7.36 26.32 -0.31
C SER A 196 -8.28 25.93 0.85
N GLU A 197 -9.61 26.04 0.70
CA GLU A 197 -10.56 25.56 1.71
C GLU A 197 -10.61 24.05 1.85
N ASP A 198 -10.12 23.31 0.85
CA ASP A 198 -10.05 21.85 0.87
C ASP A 198 -8.82 21.32 1.62
N GLU A 199 -7.87 22.21 1.98
CA GLU A 199 -6.68 21.85 2.74
C GLU A 199 -7.03 21.41 4.16
N GLY A 200 -6.82 20.13 4.47
CA GLY A 200 -7.16 19.57 5.78
C GLY A 200 -8.66 19.44 6.02
N ARG A 201 -9.43 19.18 4.98
CA ARG A 201 -10.89 19.01 5.03
C ARG A 201 -11.30 17.77 4.23
N PHE A 202 -12.25 17.00 4.75
CA PHE A 202 -12.90 15.95 3.99
C PHE A 202 -13.79 16.52 2.90
N ARG A 203 -13.89 15.82 1.76
CA ARG A 203 -14.83 16.17 0.69
C ARG A 203 -16.28 16.12 1.18
N THR A 204 -17.12 16.95 0.58
CA THR A 204 -18.53 17.13 0.97
C THR A 204 -19.49 16.78 -0.15
N ASN A 205 -19.01 16.11 -1.20
CA ASN A 205 -19.77 15.62 -2.34
C ASN A 205 -19.13 14.37 -2.91
N ASP A 206 -19.80 13.77 -3.90
CA ASP A 206 -19.36 12.54 -4.58
C ASP A 206 -18.87 12.81 -6.03
N ASP A 207 -18.40 14.04 -6.31
CA ASP A 207 -17.90 14.43 -7.64
C ASP A 207 -16.47 13.96 -7.90
N ILE A 208 -15.84 13.32 -6.91
CA ILE A 208 -14.47 12.83 -6.96
C ILE A 208 -14.45 11.33 -7.28
N TYR A 209 -13.68 10.95 -8.28
CA TYR A 209 -13.41 9.55 -8.64
C TYR A 209 -11.98 9.39 -9.12
N VAL A 210 -11.48 8.16 -9.07
CA VAL A 210 -10.13 7.85 -9.54
C VAL A 210 -10.19 7.48 -11.01
N VAL A 211 -9.37 8.15 -11.81
CA VAL A 211 -9.31 7.97 -13.27
C VAL A 211 -7.95 7.39 -13.64
N ASP A 212 -7.95 6.41 -14.53
CA ASP A 212 -6.72 5.96 -15.19
C ASP A 212 -6.21 7.06 -16.13
N ASN A 213 -5.01 7.57 -15.84
CA ASN A 213 -4.41 8.69 -16.57
C ASN A 213 -4.11 8.39 -18.04
N LEU A 214 -4.10 7.12 -18.47
CA LEU A 214 -3.80 6.73 -19.85
C LEU A 214 -5.08 6.53 -20.66
N SER A 215 -6.08 5.87 -20.09
CA SER A 215 -7.34 5.57 -20.77
C SER A 215 -8.43 6.63 -20.55
N GLY A 216 -8.31 7.45 -19.50
CA GLY A 216 -9.37 8.39 -19.09
C GLY A 216 -10.58 7.71 -18.44
N GLU A 217 -10.51 6.39 -18.22
CA GLU A 217 -11.63 5.64 -17.61
C GLU A 217 -11.65 5.79 -16.10
N VAL A 218 -12.85 5.86 -15.53
CA VAL A 218 -13.02 5.79 -14.08
C VAL A 218 -12.72 4.36 -13.64
N VAL A 219 -11.77 4.22 -12.72
CA VAL A 219 -11.26 2.92 -12.24
C VAL A 219 -11.66 2.64 -10.80
N HIS A 220 -12.06 3.66 -10.04
CA HIS A 220 -12.58 3.51 -8.69
C HIS A 220 -13.57 4.62 -8.38
N PHE A 221 -14.73 4.25 -7.85
CA PHE A 221 -15.73 5.14 -7.26
C PHE A 221 -15.56 5.10 -5.75
N PRO A 222 -15.12 6.20 -5.12
CA PRO A 222 -14.98 6.25 -3.67
C PRO A 222 -16.32 6.02 -2.95
N VAL A 223 -16.24 5.71 -1.65
CA VAL A 223 -17.41 5.60 -0.79
C VAL A 223 -18.22 6.89 -0.79
N PRO A 224 -19.55 6.87 -0.53
CA PRO A 224 -20.34 8.08 -0.37
C PRO A 224 -19.74 9.04 0.66
N TYR A 225 -19.70 10.34 0.37
CA TYR A 225 -19.10 11.33 1.27
C TYR A 225 -19.75 11.34 2.66
N THR A 226 -21.02 10.94 2.75
CA THR A 226 -21.76 10.84 4.02
C THR A 226 -21.23 9.76 4.95
N GLU A 227 -20.55 8.75 4.43
CA GLU A 227 -19.96 7.65 5.21
C GLU A 227 -18.53 7.97 5.70
N ILE A 228 -17.88 8.98 5.12
CA ILE A 228 -16.48 9.33 5.46
C ILE A 228 -16.26 9.50 6.96
N PRO A 229 -17.10 10.23 7.73
CA PRO A 229 -16.83 10.45 9.14
C PRO A 229 -16.77 9.14 9.94
N GLU A 230 -17.67 8.21 9.68
CA GLU A 230 -17.72 6.91 10.37
C GLU A 230 -16.55 6.01 9.94
N LEU A 231 -16.29 5.92 8.66
CA LEU A 231 -15.18 5.12 8.13
C LEU A 231 -13.80 5.62 8.61
N ILE A 232 -13.63 6.94 8.74
CA ILE A 232 -12.40 7.52 9.30
C ILE A 232 -12.27 7.20 10.79
N LEU A 233 -13.34 7.21 11.56
CA LEU A 233 -13.31 6.78 12.96
C LEU A 233 -12.90 5.30 13.07
N LEU A 234 -13.41 4.43 12.21
CA LEU A 234 -13.03 3.02 12.15
C LEU A 234 -11.56 2.86 11.75
N LEU A 235 -11.08 3.63 10.77
CA LEU A 235 -9.68 3.63 10.36
C LEU A 235 -8.77 4.06 11.51
N CYS A 236 -9.15 5.08 12.28
CA CYS A 236 -8.43 5.51 13.47
C CYS A 236 -8.41 4.42 14.55
N ARG A 237 -9.52 3.72 14.77
CA ARG A 237 -9.55 2.56 15.69
C ARG A 237 -8.62 1.46 15.23
N LEU A 238 -8.69 1.06 13.96
CA LEU A 238 -7.81 0.05 13.37
C LEU A 238 -6.33 0.43 13.55
N PHE A 239 -5.98 1.69 13.30
CA PHE A 239 -4.61 2.22 13.47
C PHE A 239 -4.13 2.15 14.92
N ASN A 240 -5.02 2.46 15.88
CA ASN A 240 -4.66 2.59 17.30
C ASN A 240 -4.79 1.30 18.10
N GLU A 241 -5.48 0.31 17.56
CA GLU A 241 -5.75 -0.94 18.24
C GLU A 241 -4.48 -1.70 18.61
N LYS A 242 -4.33 -1.99 19.91
CA LYS A 242 -3.26 -2.82 20.48
C LYS A 242 -3.89 -4.11 21.01
N GLY A 243 -3.43 -5.25 20.52
CA GLY A 243 -3.81 -6.55 21.10
C GLY A 243 -5.26 -6.94 20.79
N SER A 244 -5.60 -7.17 19.53
CA SER A 244 -6.90 -7.77 19.16
C SER A 244 -6.92 -9.27 19.50
N GLU A 245 -8.14 -9.82 19.76
CA GLU A 245 -8.34 -11.27 19.93
C GLU A 245 -7.83 -12.07 18.71
N ASN A 246 -7.94 -11.47 17.51
CA ASN A 246 -7.41 -12.04 16.28
C ASN A 246 -6.15 -11.27 15.86
N PHE A 247 -5.02 -11.92 15.99
CA PHE A 247 -3.74 -11.32 15.60
C PHE A 247 -3.69 -11.08 14.08
N VAL A 248 -3.47 -9.83 13.72
CA VAL A 248 -3.10 -9.44 12.35
C VAL A 248 -1.68 -8.90 12.40
N HIS A 249 -0.80 -9.47 11.59
CA HIS A 249 0.60 -9.04 11.54
C HIS A 249 0.70 -7.53 11.29
N PRO A 250 1.51 -6.75 12.03
CA PRO A 250 1.54 -5.29 11.91
C PRO A 250 1.80 -4.79 10.48
N ILE A 251 2.69 -5.44 9.72
CA ILE A 251 2.95 -5.07 8.33
C ILE A 251 1.69 -5.25 7.45
N ILE A 252 0.93 -6.33 7.66
CA ILE A 252 -0.34 -6.56 6.96
C ILE A 252 -1.35 -5.48 7.37
N LYS A 253 -1.46 -5.18 8.66
CA LYS A 253 -2.36 -4.15 9.18
C LYS A 253 -2.01 -2.76 8.64
N GLY A 254 -0.72 -2.42 8.58
CA GLY A 254 -0.25 -1.20 7.92
C GLY A 254 -0.64 -1.13 6.44
N THR A 255 -0.55 -2.27 5.75
CA THR A 255 -1.00 -2.37 4.35
C THR A 255 -2.52 -2.16 4.21
N PHE A 256 -3.33 -2.67 5.17
CA PHE A 256 -4.77 -2.38 5.19
C PHE A 256 -5.06 -0.89 5.38
N ILE A 257 -4.39 -0.25 6.32
CA ILE A 257 -4.53 1.19 6.59
C ILE A 257 -4.23 2.00 5.33
N HIS A 258 -3.16 1.66 4.62
CA HIS A 258 -2.81 2.27 3.34
C HIS A 258 -3.90 2.07 2.28
N PHE A 259 -4.37 0.82 2.11
CA PHE A 259 -5.42 0.50 1.16
C PHE A 259 -6.72 1.23 1.50
N LEU A 260 -7.18 1.14 2.75
CA LEU A 260 -8.45 1.70 3.18
C LEU A 260 -8.53 3.21 3.01
N LEU A 261 -7.47 3.97 3.34
CA LEU A 261 -7.50 5.41 3.10
C LEU A 261 -7.61 5.73 1.61
N ALA A 262 -6.89 4.99 0.76
CA ALA A 262 -6.99 5.17 -0.69
C ALA A 262 -8.38 4.77 -1.23
N TYR A 263 -8.98 3.72 -0.67
CA TYR A 263 -10.32 3.21 -1.02
C TYR A 263 -11.43 4.18 -0.60
N ILE A 264 -11.41 4.67 0.65
CA ILE A 264 -12.34 5.68 1.17
C ILE A 264 -12.24 6.97 0.35
N HIS A 265 -11.03 7.33 -0.02
CA HIS A 265 -10.70 8.54 -0.81
C HIS A 265 -11.34 9.81 -0.21
N PRO A 266 -11.04 10.13 1.06
CA PRO A 266 -11.82 11.11 1.80
C PRO A 266 -11.58 12.57 1.44
N PHE A 267 -10.59 12.87 0.60
CA PHE A 267 -10.17 14.23 0.24
C PHE A 267 -10.41 14.54 -1.24
N CYS A 268 -10.49 15.83 -1.57
CA CYS A 268 -10.57 16.25 -2.97
C CYS A 268 -9.26 15.98 -3.75
N ASP A 269 -8.09 16.09 -3.09
CA ASP A 269 -6.76 15.72 -3.61
C ASP A 269 -5.86 15.32 -2.44
N GLY A 270 -4.70 14.73 -2.72
CA GLY A 270 -3.72 14.34 -1.70
C GLY A 270 -3.97 12.99 -1.04
N ASN A 271 -5.00 12.24 -1.45
CA ASN A 271 -5.33 10.92 -0.89
C ASN A 271 -4.15 9.93 -0.97
N GLY A 272 -3.51 9.80 -2.13
CA GLY A 272 -2.40 8.87 -2.32
C GLY A 272 -1.18 9.23 -1.44
N ARG A 273 -0.80 10.51 -1.37
CA ARG A 273 0.30 10.97 -0.50
C ARG A 273 -0.01 10.72 0.97
N THR A 274 -1.24 10.99 1.40
CA THR A 274 -1.69 10.78 2.78
C THR A 274 -1.74 9.28 3.13
N ALA A 275 -2.22 8.43 2.23
CA ALA A 275 -2.26 6.98 2.43
C ALA A 275 -0.85 6.38 2.63
N ARG A 276 0.12 6.79 1.80
CA ARG A 276 1.52 6.35 1.96
C ARG A 276 2.15 6.91 3.24
N ALA A 277 1.82 8.13 3.63
CA ALA A 277 2.28 8.71 4.88
C ALA A 277 1.70 7.98 6.11
N LEU A 278 0.44 7.50 6.06
CA LEU A 278 -0.14 6.69 7.14
C LEU A 278 0.53 5.31 7.25
N LEU A 279 0.85 4.65 6.12
CA LEU A 279 1.64 3.40 6.15
C LEU A 279 2.99 3.65 6.85
N TYR A 280 3.70 4.70 6.45
CA TYR A 280 4.98 5.08 7.04
C TYR A 280 4.84 5.31 8.56
N TRP A 281 3.84 6.08 8.98
CA TRP A 281 3.57 6.34 10.40
C TRP A 281 3.29 5.07 11.18
N TYR A 282 2.37 4.24 10.66
CA TYR A 282 1.98 3.00 11.32
C TYR A 282 3.18 2.06 11.51
N MET A 283 4.01 1.90 10.48
CA MET A 283 5.21 1.07 10.56
C MET A 283 6.19 1.56 11.63
N LEU A 284 6.42 2.87 11.73
CA LEU A 284 7.29 3.43 12.77
C LEU A 284 6.73 3.22 14.17
N ARG A 285 5.43 3.42 14.34
CA ARG A 285 4.74 3.23 15.62
C ARG A 285 4.81 1.78 16.11
N GLU A 286 4.72 0.82 15.21
CA GLU A 286 4.83 -0.61 15.51
C GLU A 286 6.29 -1.08 15.67
N GLY A 287 7.25 -0.17 15.68
CA GLY A 287 8.65 -0.47 15.96
C GLY A 287 9.48 -0.93 14.77
N TYR A 288 8.97 -0.83 13.54
CA TYR A 288 9.72 -1.11 12.31
C TYR A 288 10.60 0.09 11.94
N TRP A 289 11.56 0.40 12.79
CA TRP A 289 12.41 1.60 12.75
C TRP A 289 13.20 1.75 11.44
N ILE A 290 13.56 0.64 10.79
CA ILE A 290 14.30 0.69 9.52
C ILE A 290 13.52 1.44 8.42
N THR A 291 12.19 1.53 8.57
CA THR A 291 11.32 2.26 7.64
C THR A 291 11.75 3.73 7.49
N GLU A 292 12.35 4.35 8.50
CA GLU A 292 12.90 5.71 8.40
C GLU A 292 14.02 5.82 7.35
N TYR A 293 14.68 4.72 7.05
CA TYR A 293 15.80 4.65 6.12
C TYR A 293 15.42 4.07 4.76
N LEU A 294 14.16 3.67 4.59
CA LEU A 294 13.65 3.13 3.34
C LEU A 294 12.91 4.22 2.55
N SER A 295 13.10 4.23 1.26
CA SER A 295 12.24 5.00 0.36
C SER A 295 11.30 4.04 -0.38
N ILE A 296 10.20 3.68 0.27
CA ILE A 296 9.18 2.77 -0.25
C ILE A 296 8.52 3.40 -1.47
N SER A 297 8.16 4.68 -1.40
CA SER A 297 7.53 5.40 -2.51
C SER A 297 8.42 5.49 -3.75
N ARG A 298 9.75 5.45 -3.61
CA ARG A 298 10.65 5.39 -4.76
C ARG A 298 10.50 4.09 -5.55
N ILE A 299 10.38 2.96 -4.86
CA ILE A 299 10.16 1.67 -5.52
C ILE A 299 8.76 1.65 -6.15
N ILE A 300 7.73 2.13 -5.44
CA ILE A 300 6.37 2.25 -5.97
C ILE A 300 6.37 3.12 -7.23
N TYR A 301 7.07 4.26 -7.24
CA TYR A 301 7.15 5.17 -8.40
C TYR A 301 7.68 4.44 -9.65
N HIS A 302 8.72 3.63 -9.51
CA HIS A 302 9.24 2.82 -10.63
C HIS A 302 8.29 1.68 -11.05
N LYS A 303 7.36 1.29 -10.17
CA LYS A 303 6.37 0.23 -10.38
C LYS A 303 4.93 0.77 -10.38
N LYS A 304 4.73 2.04 -10.73
CA LYS A 304 3.45 2.74 -10.63
C LYS A 304 2.28 1.92 -11.22
N ARG A 305 2.44 1.36 -12.43
CA ARG A 305 1.41 0.52 -13.06
C ARG A 305 1.09 -0.75 -12.25
N GLN A 306 2.07 -1.35 -11.59
CA GLN A 306 1.84 -2.54 -10.76
C GLN A 306 1.13 -2.17 -9.45
N TYR A 307 1.46 -1.00 -8.90
CA TYR A 307 0.76 -0.42 -7.75
C TYR A 307 -0.71 -0.16 -8.05
N GLU A 308 -1.02 0.50 -9.16
CA GLU A 308 -2.39 0.75 -9.63
C GLU A 308 -3.12 -0.58 -9.87
N LYS A 309 -2.47 -1.55 -10.53
CA LYS A 309 -3.02 -2.88 -10.73
C LYS A 309 -3.32 -3.63 -9.42
N ALA A 310 -2.51 -3.45 -8.38
CA ALA A 310 -2.75 -4.12 -7.10
C ALA A 310 -4.07 -3.67 -6.45
N PHE A 311 -4.45 -2.39 -6.55
CA PHE A 311 -5.78 -1.92 -6.17
C PHE A 311 -6.88 -2.56 -7.02
N LEU A 312 -6.74 -2.48 -8.34
CA LEU A 312 -7.76 -2.96 -9.26
C LEU A 312 -7.95 -4.49 -9.17
N TYR A 313 -6.89 -5.25 -8.96
CA TYR A 313 -6.98 -6.70 -8.73
C TYR A 313 -7.73 -7.01 -7.46
N THR A 314 -7.46 -6.26 -6.38
CA THR A 314 -8.18 -6.39 -5.12
C THR A 314 -9.68 -6.17 -5.33
N GLU A 315 -10.07 -5.04 -5.90
CA GLU A 315 -11.48 -4.69 -6.09
C GLU A 315 -12.20 -5.62 -7.07
N ASN A 316 -11.55 -5.97 -8.18
CA ASN A 316 -12.15 -6.80 -9.22
C ASN A 316 -12.23 -8.29 -8.84
N ASP A 317 -11.48 -8.76 -7.86
CA ASP A 317 -11.54 -10.15 -7.39
C ASP A 317 -12.26 -10.28 -6.02
N GLY A 318 -13.32 -9.52 -5.84
CA GLY A 318 -14.17 -9.60 -4.66
C GLY A 318 -13.53 -9.05 -3.40
N ASN A 319 -12.76 -7.99 -3.51
CA ASN A 319 -12.02 -7.34 -2.44
C ASN A 319 -10.96 -8.25 -1.77
N ASP A 320 -10.25 -9.03 -2.58
CA ASP A 320 -9.12 -9.85 -2.12
C ASP A 320 -7.87 -8.99 -1.89
N LEU A 321 -7.65 -8.58 -0.63
CA LEU A 321 -6.52 -7.75 -0.21
C LEU A 321 -5.15 -8.43 -0.41
N THR A 322 -5.11 -9.72 -0.69
CA THR A 322 -3.86 -10.46 -0.87
C THR A 322 -3.01 -9.86 -1.99
N TYR A 323 -3.62 -9.36 -3.06
CA TYR A 323 -2.90 -8.69 -4.16
C TYR A 323 -2.16 -7.45 -3.68
N PHE A 324 -2.83 -6.61 -2.89
CA PHE A 324 -2.23 -5.38 -2.38
C PHE A 324 -1.19 -5.66 -1.30
N ILE A 325 -1.42 -6.67 -0.43
CA ILE A 325 -0.45 -7.15 0.55
C ILE A 325 0.82 -7.63 -0.16
N SER A 326 0.67 -8.54 -1.13
CA SER A 326 1.81 -9.12 -1.86
C SER A 326 2.64 -8.06 -2.56
N PHE A 327 2.01 -7.08 -3.21
CA PHE A 327 2.69 -5.96 -3.84
C PHE A 327 3.51 -5.15 -2.81
N ASN A 328 2.90 -4.75 -1.68
CA ASN A 328 3.59 -3.96 -0.67
C ASN A 328 4.77 -4.71 -0.04
N LEU A 329 4.62 -6.00 0.27
CA LEU A 329 5.72 -6.82 0.79
C LEU A 329 6.88 -6.91 -0.22
N HIS A 330 6.58 -7.02 -1.51
CA HIS A 330 7.59 -7.03 -2.55
C HIS A 330 8.34 -5.69 -2.65
N VAL A 331 7.61 -4.59 -2.62
CA VAL A 331 8.17 -3.23 -2.63
C VAL A 331 9.05 -2.97 -1.40
N MET A 332 8.61 -3.39 -0.22
CA MET A 332 9.39 -3.28 1.02
C MET A 332 10.70 -4.09 0.94
N SER A 333 10.64 -5.32 0.38
CA SER A 333 11.84 -6.13 0.16
C SER A 333 12.84 -5.42 -0.76
N GLU A 334 12.40 -4.89 -1.88
CA GLU A 334 13.28 -4.18 -2.82
C GLU A 334 13.84 -2.88 -2.22
N ALA A 335 13.05 -2.15 -1.44
CA ALA A 335 13.53 -0.95 -0.76
C ALA A 335 14.67 -1.29 0.23
N TYR A 336 14.52 -2.39 0.96
CA TYR A 336 15.54 -2.85 1.89
C TYR A 336 16.81 -3.35 1.19
N GLU A 337 16.67 -4.14 0.12
CA GLU A 337 17.83 -4.57 -0.68
C GLU A 337 18.56 -3.35 -1.29
N SER A 338 17.81 -2.35 -1.75
CA SER A 338 18.41 -1.10 -2.25
C SER A 338 19.20 -0.35 -1.17
N LEU A 339 18.70 -0.34 0.09
CA LEU A 339 19.43 0.22 1.23
C LEU A 339 20.72 -0.56 1.51
N LYS A 340 20.65 -1.89 1.56
CA LYS A 340 21.84 -2.74 1.79
C LYS A 340 22.92 -2.52 0.73
N LEU A 341 22.53 -2.47 -0.54
CA LEU A 341 23.46 -2.18 -1.65
C LEU A 341 24.06 -0.78 -1.53
N TYR A 342 23.27 0.21 -1.15
CA TYR A 342 23.76 1.57 -0.95
C TYR A 342 24.78 1.66 0.18
N ILE A 343 24.55 0.94 1.28
CA ILE A 343 25.49 0.87 2.41
C ILE A 343 26.80 0.18 2.01
N LYS A 344 26.70 -0.94 1.26
CA LYS A 344 27.86 -1.74 0.85
C LYS A 344 28.78 -0.99 -0.12
N ASN A 345 28.24 -0.09 -0.94
CA ASN A 345 28.99 0.64 -1.99
C ASN A 345 29.59 1.96 -1.48
N LYS A 346 29.60 2.20 -0.19
CA LYS A 346 30.23 3.35 0.47
C LYS A 346 31.31 2.95 1.41
#